data_7431683fb2941047702ad9cf0f345577
#
_entry.id   7431683fb2941047702ad9cf0f345577
#
_cell.length_a   1.000
_cell.length_b   1.000
_cell.length_c   1.000
_cell.angle_alpha   90.00
_cell.angle_beta   90.00
_cell.angle_gamma   90.00
#
_symmetry.space_group_name_H-M   'P 1'
#
loop_
_entity.id
_entity.type
_entity.pdbx_description
1 polymer ?
#
loop_
_entity_poly.entity_id
_entity_poly.type
_entity_poly.pdbx_seq_one_letter_code
_entity_poly.pdbx_strand_id
1 'polypeptide(L)'
;MRRLGLVCLLLVGGCSRGGPSKAVDAAQSGAPAKLTLAPVAQEAMGFDRNEYPGDDLMAAMHGTFAFAGYWLTNPPGESANAWVGKREALKQQGWGFLLLANGKLEAEILKAGKKGTAASDLGRKDAATAIAAAKSEGFPKGAIVFLDQEEGGRLTDVQAGYLLGWTEAVAASDYKPGVYASGQPVQDDPGVWIDTVQDIRGRVKKGGLHEVAIFDAQDACPPAPGCTVNAKPLTEAGEPDVVAWQYSQSPRRPEITKSCGKTYAADGNCYAPGFSKVFLDMDAAKTSDPSGGR
;
A
#
# COMPACT_ATOMS: atom_id res chain seq x y z
N MET A 1 15.39 -35.32 42.83
CA MET A 1 15.94 -36.68 43.05
C MET A 1 16.46 -37.19 41.71
N ARG A 2 17.80 -37.29 41.66
CA ARG A 2 18.58 -38.47 41.14
C ARG A 2 18.30 -38.84 39.67
N ARG A 3 19.21 -39.10 38.77
CA ARG A 3 20.71 -39.09 38.64
C ARG A 3 20.91 -39.42 37.15
N LEU A 4 21.81 -38.75 36.46
CA LEU A 4 23.17 -39.16 36.10
C LEU A 4 23.32 -40.54 35.44
N GLY A 5 23.98 -40.54 34.29
CA GLY A 5 24.54 -41.69 33.62
C GLY A 5 25.25 -41.33 32.32
N LEU A 6 26.41 -40.92 32.44
CA LEU A 6 27.64 -40.85 31.70
C LEU A 6 28.25 -42.23 31.48
N VAL A 7 28.81 -42.54 30.29
CA VAL A 7 29.97 -43.45 29.99
C VAL A 7 30.24 -43.34 28.48
N CYS A 8 31.27 -42.85 27.98
CA CYS A 8 32.72 -43.06 27.75
C CYS A 8 33.13 -44.50 27.28
N LEU A 9 33.92 -44.48 26.23
CA LEU A 9 35.23 -45.16 25.99
C LEU A 9 35.29 -45.80 24.59
N LEU A 10 36.16 -45.36 23.79
CA LEU A 10 37.59 -45.58 23.53
C LEU A 10 37.95 -46.76 22.62
N LEU A 11 38.78 -46.42 21.63
CA LEU A 11 40.01 -47.03 21.12
C LEU A 11 39.82 -48.16 20.08
N VAL A 12 40.62 -48.39 19.07
CA VAL A 12 42.02 -48.23 18.73
C VAL A 12 42.20 -48.54 17.22
N GLY A 13 42.96 -47.81 16.52
CA GLY A 13 44.23 -48.11 15.90
C GLY A 13 44.30 -49.06 14.70
N GLY A 14 44.96 -48.61 13.65
CA GLY A 14 45.46 -49.48 12.59
C GLY A 14 46.22 -48.68 11.52
N CYS A 15 47.53 -48.69 11.60
CA CYS A 15 48.48 -48.19 10.58
C CYS A 15 48.50 -49.12 9.35
N SER A 16 48.62 -48.62 8.11
CA SER A 16 49.87 -48.58 7.38
C SER A 16 49.72 -48.70 5.86
N ARG A 17 50.62 -48.04 5.25
CA ARG A 17 51.34 -48.28 3.98
C ARG A 17 50.94 -47.46 2.77
N GLY A 18 51.93 -46.71 2.42
CA GLY A 18 52.12 -45.80 1.34
C GLY A 18 51.99 -46.39 -0.07
N GLY A 19 51.67 -45.50 -0.95
CA GLY A 19 51.77 -45.62 -2.40
C GLY A 19 51.89 -44.21 -2.99
N PRO A 20 52.41 -44.06 -4.18
CA PRO A 20 53.21 -42.88 -4.58
C PRO A 20 52.40 -41.63 -4.93
N SER A 21 53.00 -40.53 -4.56
CA SER A 21 52.65 -39.15 -4.90
C SER A 21 52.41 -38.99 -6.41
N LYS A 22 51.21 -38.56 -6.80
CA LYS A 22 50.98 -37.86 -8.06
C LYS A 22 50.87 -36.37 -7.73
N ALA A 23 51.70 -35.58 -8.34
CA ALA A 23 51.66 -34.14 -8.32
C ALA A 23 50.25 -33.69 -8.80
N VAL A 24 49.58 -32.96 -7.95
CA VAL A 24 48.33 -32.27 -8.30
C VAL A 24 48.70 -30.84 -8.64
N ASP A 25 48.42 -30.47 -9.88
CA ASP A 25 48.61 -29.13 -10.44
C ASP A 25 47.98 -28.06 -9.53
N ALA A 26 48.72 -26.96 -9.43
CA ALA A 26 48.31 -25.78 -8.70
C ALA A 26 46.94 -25.25 -9.22
N ALA A 27 45.90 -25.41 -8.43
CA ALA A 27 44.64 -24.74 -8.66
C ALA A 27 44.84 -23.23 -8.61
N GLN A 28 44.58 -22.59 -9.73
CA GLN A 28 44.53 -21.13 -9.86
C GLN A 28 43.58 -20.59 -8.81
N SER A 29 44.09 -19.76 -7.92
CA SER A 29 43.29 -18.95 -6.98
C SER A 29 42.49 -17.92 -7.78
N GLY A 30 41.31 -18.25 -8.20
CA GLY A 30 40.33 -17.30 -8.71
C GLY A 30 40.01 -16.28 -7.61
N ALA A 31 40.31 -15.01 -7.88
CA ALA A 31 39.87 -13.92 -6.99
C ALA A 31 38.36 -14.04 -6.74
N PRO A 32 37.87 -13.79 -5.52
CA PRO A 32 36.44 -13.87 -5.26
C PRO A 32 35.68 -12.90 -6.18
N ALA A 33 34.74 -13.44 -6.94
CA ALA A 33 33.87 -12.63 -7.77
C ALA A 33 33.19 -11.59 -6.87
N LYS A 34 33.43 -10.32 -7.19
CA LYS A 34 32.79 -9.21 -6.50
C LYS A 34 31.29 -9.36 -6.75
N LEU A 35 30.54 -9.78 -5.75
CA LEU A 35 29.08 -9.77 -5.82
C LEU A 35 28.65 -8.31 -6.00
N THR A 36 28.35 -7.93 -7.21
CA THR A 36 27.66 -6.67 -7.50
C THR A 36 26.23 -6.91 -7.11
N LEU A 37 25.84 -6.44 -5.93
CA LEU A 37 24.43 -6.37 -5.55
C LEU A 37 23.74 -5.54 -6.64
N ALA A 38 22.68 -6.08 -7.23
CA ALA A 38 21.81 -5.30 -8.10
C ALA A 38 21.35 -4.06 -7.32
N PRO A 39 21.25 -2.88 -7.95
CA PRO A 39 20.71 -1.71 -7.29
C PRO A 39 19.36 -2.09 -6.69
N VAL A 40 19.16 -1.87 -5.38
CA VAL A 40 17.84 -1.96 -4.76
C VAL A 40 16.98 -0.96 -5.52
N ALA A 41 15.90 -1.42 -6.13
CA ALA A 41 14.97 -0.53 -6.82
C ALA A 41 14.51 0.52 -5.79
N GLN A 42 14.76 1.78 -6.10
CA GLN A 42 14.33 2.87 -5.23
C GLN A 42 12.80 2.95 -5.30
N GLU A 43 12.14 3.02 -4.16
CA GLU A 43 10.69 3.24 -4.10
C GLU A 43 10.33 4.55 -4.80
N ALA A 44 9.20 4.55 -5.50
CA ALA A 44 8.70 5.75 -6.16
C ALA A 44 7.96 6.63 -5.16
N MET A 45 8.18 7.94 -5.25
CA MET A 45 7.40 8.95 -4.52
C MET A 45 6.14 9.29 -5.28
N GLY A 46 5.05 9.43 -4.57
CA GLY A 46 3.78 9.93 -5.07
C GLY A 46 3.06 10.78 -4.05
N PHE A 47 1.87 11.14 -4.40
CA PHE A 47 0.94 11.83 -3.52
C PHE A 47 -0.50 11.52 -3.90
N ASP A 48 -1.42 11.68 -2.97
CA ASP A 48 -2.83 11.80 -3.25
C ASP A 48 -3.43 13.06 -2.64
N ARG A 49 -4.58 13.48 -3.15
CA ARG A 49 -5.43 14.55 -2.64
C ARG A 49 -6.79 14.54 -3.34
N ASN A 50 -7.79 15.10 -2.69
CA ASN A 50 -9.15 15.15 -3.24
C ASN A 50 -9.26 16.06 -4.45
N GLU A 51 -8.77 17.29 -4.36
CA GLU A 51 -8.86 18.26 -5.43
C GLU A 51 -7.72 18.10 -6.46
N TYR A 52 -8.05 18.18 -7.76
CA TYR A 52 -7.04 18.25 -8.80
C TYR A 52 -6.24 19.55 -8.69
N PRO A 53 -4.89 19.50 -8.60
CA PRO A 53 -4.10 20.72 -8.37
C PRO A 53 -4.10 21.73 -9.53
N GLY A 54 -4.45 21.26 -10.72
CA GLY A 54 -4.35 22.04 -11.96
C GLY A 54 -3.16 21.59 -12.83
N ASP A 55 -3.31 21.75 -14.15
CA ASP A 55 -2.37 21.19 -15.13
C ASP A 55 -0.94 21.75 -14.97
N ASP A 56 -0.80 23.06 -14.69
CA ASP A 56 0.51 23.70 -14.49
C ASP A 56 1.23 23.18 -13.23
N LEU A 57 0.47 22.98 -12.14
CA LEU A 57 1.03 22.45 -10.89
C LEU A 57 1.43 21.00 -11.03
N MET A 58 0.61 20.19 -11.70
CA MET A 58 0.97 18.81 -12.02
C MET A 58 2.28 18.76 -12.81
N ALA A 59 2.41 19.54 -13.88
CA ALA A 59 3.64 19.60 -14.67
C ALA A 59 4.87 20.00 -13.82
N ALA A 60 4.71 20.96 -12.91
CA ALA A 60 5.80 21.42 -12.03
C ALA A 60 6.17 20.39 -10.95
N MET A 61 5.21 19.62 -10.42
CA MET A 61 5.44 18.63 -9.38
C MET A 61 6.03 17.30 -9.90
N HIS A 62 5.93 17.00 -11.20
CA HIS A 62 6.41 15.74 -11.79
C HIS A 62 7.92 15.51 -11.60
N GLY A 63 8.73 16.58 -11.43
CA GLY A 63 10.14 16.44 -11.08
C GLY A 63 10.42 15.86 -9.69
N THR A 64 9.42 15.86 -8.82
CA THR A 64 9.50 15.36 -7.44
C THR A 64 8.73 14.07 -7.26
N PHE A 65 7.55 13.96 -7.88
CA PHE A 65 6.63 12.84 -7.73
C PHE A 65 6.50 12.07 -9.04
N ALA A 66 6.50 10.75 -8.97
CA ALA A 66 6.39 9.87 -10.12
C ALA A 66 4.95 9.45 -10.42
N PHE A 67 4.07 9.45 -9.42
CA PHE A 67 2.67 9.08 -9.54
C PHE A 67 1.77 9.98 -8.69
N ALA A 68 0.48 9.98 -9.01
CA ALA A 68 -0.55 10.67 -8.25
C ALA A 68 -1.76 9.77 -8.03
N GLY A 69 -2.45 9.98 -6.91
CA GLY A 69 -3.79 9.48 -6.68
C GLY A 69 -4.74 10.07 -7.74
N TYR A 70 -5.46 9.20 -8.44
CA TYR A 70 -6.42 9.58 -9.49
C TYR A 70 -7.80 9.09 -9.12
N TRP A 71 -8.70 10.01 -8.81
CA TRP A 71 -10.05 9.68 -8.40
C TRP A 71 -10.92 9.32 -9.60
N LEU A 72 -11.48 8.11 -9.58
CA LEU A 72 -12.45 7.64 -10.56
C LEU A 72 -13.88 8.07 -10.25
N THR A 73 -14.17 8.23 -8.95
CA THR A 73 -15.46 8.72 -8.43
C THR A 73 -15.23 10.03 -7.68
N ASN A 74 -16.29 10.71 -7.24
CA ASN A 74 -16.13 11.92 -6.45
C ASN A 74 -15.31 11.63 -5.20
N PRO A 75 -14.23 12.38 -4.92
CA PRO A 75 -13.46 12.20 -3.69
C PRO A 75 -14.29 12.42 -2.42
N PRO A 76 -13.83 11.97 -1.26
CA PRO A 76 -14.49 12.24 0.01
C PRO A 76 -14.77 13.72 0.22
N GLY A 77 -16.02 14.05 0.57
CA GLY A 77 -16.45 15.43 0.81
C GLY A 77 -16.70 16.30 -0.43
N GLU A 78 -16.31 15.82 -1.63
CA GLU A 78 -16.44 16.59 -2.87
C GLU A 78 -17.75 16.29 -3.61
N SER A 79 -18.42 17.33 -4.11
CA SER A 79 -19.64 17.22 -4.91
C SER A 79 -19.37 16.94 -6.39
N ALA A 80 -18.11 17.13 -6.84
CA ALA A 80 -17.65 16.91 -8.22
C ALA A 80 -16.24 16.35 -8.22
N ASN A 81 -15.88 15.66 -9.29
CA ASN A 81 -14.55 15.09 -9.47
C ASN A 81 -13.75 15.89 -10.51
N ALA A 82 -12.81 16.70 -10.03
CA ALA A 82 -11.95 17.52 -10.90
C ALA A 82 -10.84 16.74 -11.63
N TRP A 83 -10.63 15.46 -11.27
CA TRP A 83 -9.68 14.55 -11.94
C TRP A 83 -10.21 14.00 -13.26
N VAL A 84 -11.53 13.96 -13.45
CA VAL A 84 -12.15 13.42 -14.66
C VAL A 84 -11.62 14.11 -15.93
N GLY A 85 -11.22 13.29 -16.91
CA GLY A 85 -10.68 13.75 -18.20
C GLY A 85 -9.20 14.16 -18.16
N LYS A 86 -8.50 14.02 -17.02
CA LYS A 86 -7.09 14.42 -16.88
C LYS A 86 -6.10 13.32 -17.23
N ARG A 87 -6.56 12.07 -17.30
CA ARG A 87 -5.67 10.90 -17.47
C ARG A 87 -4.72 11.02 -18.67
N GLU A 88 -5.23 11.35 -19.84
CA GLU A 88 -4.40 11.34 -21.05
C GLU A 88 -3.29 12.41 -21.01
N ALA A 89 -3.60 13.62 -20.52
CA ALA A 89 -2.64 14.70 -20.36
C ALA A 89 -1.56 14.30 -19.33
N LEU A 90 -1.95 13.71 -18.18
CA LEU A 90 -1.02 13.25 -17.16
C LEU A 90 -0.14 12.12 -17.68
N LYS A 91 -0.71 11.16 -18.39
CA LYS A 91 0.04 10.07 -19.02
C LYS A 91 1.09 10.59 -20.01
N GLN A 92 0.74 11.56 -20.84
CA GLN A 92 1.68 12.19 -21.79
C GLN A 92 2.82 12.93 -21.07
N GLN A 93 2.58 13.47 -19.88
CA GLN A 93 3.60 14.04 -19.01
C GLN A 93 4.47 12.98 -18.31
N GLY A 94 4.11 11.69 -18.35
CA GLY A 94 4.85 10.59 -17.74
C GLY A 94 4.35 10.20 -16.34
N TRP A 95 3.25 10.78 -15.84
CA TRP A 95 2.67 10.41 -14.57
C TRP A 95 2.23 8.95 -14.51
N GLY A 96 2.54 8.27 -13.41
CA GLY A 96 1.88 7.04 -13.02
C GLY A 96 0.62 7.33 -12.21
N PHE A 97 -0.15 6.28 -11.97
CA PHE A 97 -1.47 6.39 -11.37
C PHE A 97 -1.65 5.46 -10.18
N LEU A 98 -2.28 6.00 -9.14
CA LEU A 98 -2.88 5.26 -8.04
C LEU A 98 -4.40 5.49 -8.13
N LEU A 99 -5.15 4.50 -8.68
CA LEU A 99 -6.57 4.70 -9.02
C LEU A 99 -7.45 4.55 -7.78
N LEU A 100 -8.19 5.59 -7.43
CA LEU A 100 -8.99 5.68 -6.23
C LEU A 100 -10.49 5.73 -6.54
N ALA A 101 -11.28 5.01 -5.77
CA ALA A 101 -12.75 5.09 -5.77
C ALA A 101 -13.22 5.32 -4.33
N ASN A 102 -13.98 6.38 -4.11
CA ASN A 102 -14.52 6.73 -2.79
C ASN A 102 -15.44 5.63 -2.26
N GLY A 103 -15.16 5.14 -1.07
CA GLY A 103 -15.96 4.16 -0.35
C GLY A 103 -17.15 4.80 0.37
N LYS A 104 -17.83 4.00 1.18
CA LYS A 104 -18.94 4.44 2.01
C LYS A 104 -18.60 4.29 3.48
N LEU A 105 -18.91 5.33 4.26
CA LEU A 105 -18.87 5.24 5.70
C LEU A 105 -19.96 4.29 6.21
N GLU A 106 -19.77 3.68 7.37
CA GLU A 106 -20.74 2.76 7.97
C GLU A 106 -22.15 3.37 8.04
N ALA A 107 -22.24 4.64 8.44
CA ALA A 107 -23.50 5.34 8.54
C ALA A 107 -24.26 5.42 7.20
N GLU A 108 -23.55 5.55 6.08
CA GLU A 108 -24.12 5.58 4.74
C GLU A 108 -24.62 4.19 4.31
N ILE A 109 -23.86 3.13 4.63
CA ILE A 109 -24.22 1.74 4.35
C ILE A 109 -25.47 1.38 5.15
N LEU A 110 -25.52 1.70 6.44
CA LEU A 110 -26.67 1.49 7.29
C LEU A 110 -27.90 2.26 6.79
N LYS A 111 -27.74 3.50 6.31
CA LYS A 111 -28.82 4.29 5.72
C LYS A 111 -29.37 3.63 4.45
N ALA A 112 -28.52 3.03 3.60
CA ALA A 112 -28.96 2.28 2.44
C ALA A 112 -29.69 0.99 2.86
N GLY A 113 -29.20 0.29 3.89
CA GLY A 113 -29.83 -0.88 4.48
C GLY A 113 -31.26 -0.64 4.96
N LYS A 114 -31.50 0.52 5.61
CA LYS A 114 -32.86 0.94 6.01
C LYS A 114 -33.83 1.14 4.84
N LYS A 115 -33.29 1.31 3.62
CA LYS A 115 -34.06 1.41 2.37
C LYS A 115 -34.15 0.10 1.61
N GLY A 116 -33.71 -1.01 2.21
CA GLY A 116 -33.79 -2.35 1.64
C GLY A 116 -32.58 -2.75 0.74
N THR A 117 -31.49 -1.97 0.71
CA THR A 117 -30.30 -2.32 -0.06
C THR A 117 -29.31 -3.07 0.84
N ALA A 118 -28.99 -4.33 0.52
CA ALA A 118 -27.96 -5.07 1.24
C ALA A 118 -26.58 -4.42 1.05
N ALA A 119 -25.73 -4.48 2.06
CA ALA A 119 -24.39 -3.87 2.02
C ALA A 119 -23.56 -4.38 0.83
N SER A 120 -23.58 -5.68 0.56
CA SER A 120 -22.87 -6.27 -0.58
C SER A 120 -23.43 -5.84 -1.94
N ASP A 121 -24.74 -5.59 -2.05
CA ASP A 121 -25.35 -5.08 -3.29
C ASP A 121 -24.96 -3.61 -3.52
N LEU A 122 -24.88 -2.82 -2.45
CA LEU A 122 -24.40 -1.46 -2.51
C LEU A 122 -22.93 -1.44 -2.98
N GLY A 123 -22.08 -2.30 -2.41
CA GLY A 123 -20.67 -2.45 -2.84
C GLY A 123 -20.57 -2.81 -4.32
N ARG A 124 -21.32 -3.80 -4.79
CA ARG A 124 -21.36 -4.17 -6.22
C ARG A 124 -21.79 -3.02 -7.12
N LYS A 125 -22.78 -2.24 -6.70
CA LYS A 125 -23.25 -1.07 -7.46
C LYS A 125 -22.18 0.03 -7.56
N ASP A 126 -21.51 0.33 -6.45
CA ASP A 126 -20.47 1.36 -6.43
C ASP A 126 -19.22 0.89 -7.21
N ALA A 127 -18.88 -0.41 -7.16
CA ALA A 127 -17.86 -1.02 -8.01
C ALA A 127 -18.17 -0.85 -9.50
N ALA A 128 -19.42 -1.09 -9.91
CA ALA A 128 -19.83 -0.91 -11.31
C ALA A 128 -19.63 0.55 -11.76
N THR A 129 -19.84 1.52 -10.88
CA THR A 129 -19.58 2.94 -11.16
C THR A 129 -18.10 3.21 -11.36
N ALA A 130 -17.23 2.70 -10.46
CA ALA A 130 -15.78 2.86 -10.56
C ALA A 130 -15.21 2.17 -11.82
N ILE A 131 -15.69 0.97 -12.14
CA ILE A 131 -15.31 0.22 -13.35
C ILE A 131 -15.69 1.01 -14.61
N ALA A 132 -16.91 1.56 -14.64
CA ALA A 132 -17.37 2.37 -15.78
C ALA A 132 -16.53 3.63 -15.98
N ALA A 133 -16.18 4.30 -14.87
CA ALA A 133 -15.30 5.48 -14.89
C ALA A 133 -13.89 5.11 -15.39
N ALA A 134 -13.29 4.04 -14.88
CA ALA A 134 -11.98 3.57 -15.34
C ALA A 134 -11.96 3.26 -16.85
N LYS A 135 -13.00 2.61 -17.34
CA LYS A 135 -13.17 2.34 -18.80
C LYS A 135 -13.33 3.62 -19.60
N SER A 136 -14.14 4.56 -19.14
CA SER A 136 -14.39 5.85 -19.80
C SER A 136 -13.12 6.69 -19.88
N GLU A 137 -12.30 6.69 -18.85
CA GLU A 137 -10.98 7.35 -18.82
C GLU A 137 -9.92 6.61 -19.65
N GLY A 138 -10.19 5.40 -20.12
CA GLY A 138 -9.29 4.60 -20.94
C GLY A 138 -8.17 3.92 -20.15
N PHE A 139 -8.35 3.66 -18.86
CA PHE A 139 -7.39 2.88 -18.09
C PHE A 139 -7.30 1.44 -18.60
N PRO A 140 -6.10 0.84 -18.68
CA PRO A 140 -5.90 -0.46 -19.27
C PRO A 140 -6.50 -1.58 -18.41
N LYS A 141 -6.84 -2.70 -19.06
CA LYS A 141 -7.22 -3.94 -18.37
C LYS A 141 -6.10 -4.41 -17.45
N GLY A 142 -6.47 -4.93 -16.29
CA GLY A 142 -5.53 -5.38 -15.27
C GLY A 142 -4.99 -4.27 -14.37
N ALA A 143 -5.37 -2.99 -14.60
CA ALA A 143 -5.08 -1.93 -13.63
C ALA A 143 -5.77 -2.20 -12.29
N ILE A 144 -5.11 -1.84 -11.19
CA ILE A 144 -5.65 -1.97 -9.84
C ILE A 144 -6.50 -0.75 -9.54
N VAL A 145 -7.74 -0.96 -9.06
CA VAL A 145 -8.62 0.08 -8.57
C VAL A 145 -8.76 -0.09 -7.07
N PHE A 146 -8.41 0.93 -6.30
CA PHE A 146 -8.46 0.92 -4.84
C PHE A 146 -9.77 1.53 -4.34
N LEU A 147 -10.51 0.76 -3.53
CA LEU A 147 -11.61 1.29 -2.73
C LEU A 147 -11.01 2.05 -1.54
N ASP A 148 -11.43 3.27 -1.34
CA ASP A 148 -11.05 4.07 -0.20
C ASP A 148 -11.91 3.70 1.03
N GLN A 149 -11.30 2.97 1.97
CA GLN A 149 -11.90 2.57 3.25
C GLN A 149 -11.37 3.48 4.36
N GLU A 150 -12.08 4.57 4.62
CA GLU A 150 -11.69 5.62 5.56
C GLU A 150 -11.72 5.18 7.04
N GLU A 151 -12.73 4.40 7.42
CA GLU A 151 -12.92 4.00 8.81
C GLU A 151 -11.97 2.86 9.17
N GLY A 152 -11.13 3.08 10.19
CA GLY A 152 -10.10 2.15 10.64
C GLY A 152 -10.57 1.16 11.70
N GLY A 153 -9.71 0.18 12.01
CA GLY A 153 -9.94 -0.88 12.99
C GLY A 153 -10.66 -2.10 12.39
N ARG A 154 -11.30 -2.90 13.26
CA ARG A 154 -12.09 -4.04 12.81
C ARG A 154 -13.33 -3.57 12.06
N LEU A 155 -13.52 -4.06 10.86
CA LEU A 155 -14.73 -3.78 10.09
C LEU A 155 -15.96 -4.40 10.75
N THR A 156 -17.04 -3.63 10.85
CA THR A 156 -18.34 -4.19 11.16
C THR A 156 -18.83 -5.12 10.05
N ASP A 157 -19.85 -5.93 10.31
CA ASP A 157 -20.36 -6.85 9.29
C ASP A 157 -20.95 -6.11 8.08
N VAL A 158 -21.49 -4.90 8.27
CA VAL A 158 -22.02 -4.10 7.16
C VAL A 158 -20.90 -3.48 6.33
N GLN A 159 -19.84 -2.98 6.97
CA GLN A 159 -18.65 -2.49 6.27
C GLN A 159 -17.97 -3.62 5.48
N ALA A 160 -17.74 -4.76 6.12
CA ALA A 160 -17.17 -5.94 5.47
C ALA A 160 -18.04 -6.43 4.30
N GLY A 161 -19.36 -6.49 4.48
CA GLY A 161 -20.30 -6.85 3.42
C GLY A 161 -20.18 -5.91 2.21
N TYR A 162 -20.10 -4.60 2.45
CA TYR A 162 -19.93 -3.59 1.41
C TYR A 162 -18.58 -3.76 0.69
N LEU A 163 -17.48 -3.76 1.44
CA LEU A 163 -16.13 -3.85 0.90
C LEU A 163 -15.93 -5.13 0.09
N LEU A 164 -16.31 -6.30 0.63
CA LEU A 164 -16.16 -7.58 -0.06
C LEU A 164 -17.09 -7.66 -1.29
N GLY A 165 -18.29 -7.11 -1.22
CA GLY A 165 -19.17 -6.99 -2.40
C GLY A 165 -18.57 -6.15 -3.51
N TRP A 166 -17.86 -5.07 -3.14
CA TRP A 166 -17.16 -4.19 -4.07
C TRP A 166 -15.93 -4.90 -4.68
N THR A 167 -15.05 -5.49 -3.86
CA THR A 167 -13.82 -6.13 -4.33
C THR A 167 -14.10 -7.31 -5.25
N GLU A 168 -15.07 -8.16 -4.93
CA GLU A 168 -15.45 -9.27 -5.78
C GLU A 168 -16.04 -8.81 -7.12
N ALA A 169 -16.81 -7.70 -7.15
CA ALA A 169 -17.32 -7.15 -8.39
C ALA A 169 -16.20 -6.58 -9.28
N VAL A 170 -15.18 -5.96 -8.69
CA VAL A 170 -14.00 -5.50 -9.44
C VAL A 170 -13.20 -6.70 -9.95
N ALA A 171 -12.96 -7.72 -9.13
CA ALA A 171 -12.26 -8.94 -9.53
C ALA A 171 -12.95 -9.68 -10.69
N ALA A 172 -14.28 -9.64 -10.75
CA ALA A 172 -15.06 -10.20 -11.85
C ALA A 172 -15.04 -9.35 -13.14
N SER A 173 -14.37 -8.19 -13.12
CA SER A 173 -14.26 -7.27 -14.27
C SER A 173 -12.92 -7.39 -14.99
N ASP A 174 -12.61 -6.40 -15.84
CA ASP A 174 -11.29 -6.27 -16.48
C ASP A 174 -10.20 -5.69 -15.53
N TYR A 175 -10.53 -5.32 -14.29
CA TYR A 175 -9.66 -4.66 -13.33
C TYR A 175 -9.31 -5.57 -12.13
N LYS A 176 -8.30 -5.19 -11.37
CA LYS A 176 -7.91 -5.88 -10.14
C LYS A 176 -8.42 -5.09 -8.92
N PRO A 177 -8.94 -5.77 -7.89
CA PRO A 177 -9.39 -5.10 -6.68
C PRO A 177 -8.20 -4.68 -5.82
N GLY A 178 -8.27 -3.46 -5.32
CA GLY A 178 -7.40 -2.91 -4.29
C GLY A 178 -8.23 -2.25 -3.19
N VAL A 179 -7.64 -2.03 -2.04
CA VAL A 179 -8.24 -1.25 -0.94
C VAL A 179 -7.18 -0.35 -0.33
N TYR A 180 -7.51 0.95 -0.20
CA TYR A 180 -6.86 1.83 0.73
C TYR A 180 -7.49 1.58 2.10
N ALA A 181 -6.66 1.28 3.10
CA ALA A 181 -7.12 0.97 4.44
C ALA A 181 -6.03 1.24 5.48
N SER A 182 -6.44 1.51 6.72
CA SER A 182 -5.53 1.77 7.82
C SER A 182 -4.78 0.51 8.24
N GLY A 183 -3.44 0.56 8.19
CA GLY A 183 -2.53 -0.36 8.86
C GLY A 183 -2.17 0.10 10.27
N GLN A 184 -2.77 1.19 10.77
CA GLN A 184 -2.57 1.66 12.13
C GLN A 184 -3.26 0.71 13.13
N PRO A 185 -2.53 0.01 14.02
CA PRO A 185 -3.13 -0.86 15.01
C PRO A 185 -3.99 -0.07 16.01
N VAL A 186 -5.18 -0.57 16.28
CA VAL A 186 -6.08 -0.07 17.30
C VAL A 186 -6.44 -1.19 18.28
N GLN A 187 -6.74 -0.83 19.52
CA GLN A 187 -7.20 -1.81 20.49
C GLN A 187 -8.65 -2.16 20.22
N ASP A 188 -8.91 -3.42 19.89
CA ASP A 188 -10.25 -3.99 19.62
C ASP A 188 -10.91 -4.49 20.92
N ASP A 189 -10.15 -5.30 21.70
CA ASP A 189 -10.50 -5.80 23.00
C ASP A 189 -9.31 -5.63 23.96
N PRO A 190 -9.48 -5.76 25.31
CA PRO A 190 -8.37 -5.70 26.22
C PRO A 190 -7.23 -6.67 25.87
N GLY A 191 -6.09 -6.11 25.44
CA GLY A 191 -4.92 -6.86 25.00
C GLY A 191 -4.95 -7.40 23.58
N VAL A 192 -6.02 -7.15 22.81
CA VAL A 192 -6.14 -7.52 21.40
C VAL A 192 -6.00 -6.28 20.54
N TRP A 193 -5.05 -6.31 19.63
CA TRP A 193 -4.80 -5.24 18.66
C TRP A 193 -5.12 -5.73 17.27
N ILE A 194 -5.72 -4.88 16.45
CA ILE A 194 -6.04 -5.15 15.06
C ILE A 194 -5.90 -3.87 14.25
N ASP A 195 -5.54 -4.01 13.00
CA ASP A 195 -5.72 -2.97 11.98
C ASP A 195 -6.69 -3.44 10.90
N THR A 196 -7.11 -2.52 10.06
CA THR A 196 -8.10 -2.79 9.04
C THR A 196 -7.56 -3.68 7.93
N VAL A 197 -6.28 -3.54 7.57
CA VAL A 197 -5.63 -4.38 6.55
C VAL A 197 -5.64 -5.85 6.98
N GLN A 198 -5.28 -6.14 8.24
CA GLN A 198 -5.30 -7.51 8.77
C GLN A 198 -6.72 -8.10 8.82
N ASP A 199 -7.72 -7.30 9.20
CA ASP A 199 -9.12 -7.76 9.20
C ASP A 199 -9.60 -8.08 7.77
N ILE A 200 -9.30 -7.23 6.79
CA ILE A 200 -9.64 -7.46 5.38
C ILE A 200 -8.99 -8.76 4.88
N ARG A 201 -7.67 -8.91 5.07
CA ARG A 201 -6.93 -10.11 4.65
C ARG A 201 -7.47 -11.38 5.32
N GLY A 202 -7.80 -11.29 6.61
CA GLY A 202 -8.40 -12.39 7.37
C GLY A 202 -9.75 -12.81 6.79
N ARG A 203 -10.61 -11.87 6.45
CA ARG A 203 -11.93 -12.13 5.85
C ARG A 203 -11.82 -12.68 4.43
N VAL A 204 -10.95 -12.13 3.59
CA VAL A 204 -10.67 -12.62 2.24
C VAL A 204 -10.20 -14.08 2.29
N LYS A 205 -9.21 -14.39 3.13
CA LYS A 205 -8.70 -15.76 3.30
C LYS A 205 -9.77 -16.72 3.81
N LYS A 206 -10.52 -16.33 4.85
CA LYS A 206 -11.57 -17.15 5.44
C LYS A 206 -12.72 -17.43 4.45
N GLY A 207 -13.04 -16.43 3.62
CA GLY A 207 -14.11 -16.54 2.62
C GLY A 207 -13.68 -17.24 1.32
N GLY A 208 -12.39 -17.51 1.11
CA GLY A 208 -11.88 -18.03 -0.17
C GLY A 208 -12.11 -17.04 -1.33
N LEU A 209 -12.04 -15.74 -1.04
CA LEU A 209 -12.31 -14.65 -1.98
C LEU A 209 -11.05 -14.27 -2.78
N HIS A 210 -11.21 -13.42 -3.79
CA HIS A 210 -10.07 -12.92 -4.56
C HIS A 210 -9.13 -12.09 -3.68
N GLU A 211 -7.83 -12.24 -3.90
CA GLU A 211 -6.81 -11.41 -3.23
C GLU A 211 -7.00 -9.94 -3.57
N VAL A 212 -6.76 -9.09 -2.58
CA VAL A 212 -6.94 -7.65 -2.67
C VAL A 212 -5.58 -6.97 -2.52
N ALA A 213 -5.23 -6.11 -3.46
CA ALA A 213 -4.03 -5.27 -3.34
C ALA A 213 -4.23 -4.24 -2.23
N ILE A 214 -3.18 -3.94 -1.46
CA ILE A 214 -3.26 -3.01 -0.33
C ILE A 214 -2.50 -1.72 -0.65
N PHE A 215 -3.20 -0.60 -0.47
CA PHE A 215 -2.63 0.71 -0.26
C PHE A 215 -2.78 1.03 1.23
N ASP A 216 -1.68 0.98 1.94
CA ASP A 216 -1.65 1.07 3.40
C ASP A 216 -1.61 2.52 3.87
N ALA A 217 -2.51 2.91 4.76
CA ALA A 217 -2.51 4.18 5.46
C ALA A 217 -1.89 4.02 6.85
N GLN A 218 -0.60 4.35 6.99
CA GLN A 218 0.13 4.26 8.25
C GLN A 218 1.07 5.47 8.39
N ASP A 219 0.60 6.52 9.07
CA ASP A 219 1.33 7.79 9.26
C ASP A 219 1.89 7.98 10.68
N ALA A 220 1.81 6.96 11.53
CA ALA A 220 2.40 7.02 12.88
C ALA A 220 3.92 7.09 12.83
N CYS A 221 4.48 8.01 13.58
CA CYS A 221 5.93 8.20 13.66
C CYS A 221 6.52 7.63 14.96
N PRO A 222 7.62 6.87 14.90
CA PRO A 222 8.11 6.11 13.76
C PRO A 222 7.20 4.92 13.45
N PRO A 223 7.19 4.31 12.28
CA PRO A 223 8.23 4.39 11.23
C PRO A 223 8.02 5.50 10.20
N ALA A 224 6.82 6.09 10.09
CA ALA A 224 6.57 7.13 9.10
C ALA A 224 7.52 8.34 9.30
N PRO A 225 8.11 8.88 8.21
CA PRO A 225 9.05 9.99 8.29
C PRO A 225 8.36 11.35 8.52
N GLY A 226 7.03 11.38 8.55
CA GLY A 226 6.24 12.59 8.53
C GLY A 226 6.26 13.28 7.17
N CYS A 227 6.08 14.59 7.15
CA CYS A 227 6.01 15.40 5.95
C CYS A 227 7.40 15.66 5.34
N THR A 228 8.02 14.63 4.81
CA THR A 228 9.29 14.73 4.09
C THR A 228 9.19 14.03 2.74
N VAL A 229 9.73 14.66 1.70
CA VAL A 229 9.83 14.06 0.37
C VAL A 229 10.99 13.06 0.38
N ASN A 230 10.73 11.86 0.84
CA ASN A 230 11.74 10.81 0.94
C ASN A 230 11.05 9.46 0.85
N ALA A 231 11.20 8.78 -0.29
CA ALA A 231 10.68 7.43 -0.45
C ALA A 231 11.32 6.49 0.56
N LYS A 232 10.49 5.99 1.47
CA LYS A 232 10.87 4.97 2.44
C LYS A 232 10.62 3.59 1.87
N PRO A 233 11.44 2.58 2.24
CA PRO A 233 11.14 1.20 1.86
C PRO A 233 9.76 0.79 2.33
N LEU A 234 8.96 0.18 1.45
CA LEU A 234 7.61 -0.30 1.81
C LEU A 234 7.63 -1.37 2.92
N THR A 235 8.80 -1.97 3.20
CA THR A 235 8.99 -2.85 4.36
C THR A 235 8.85 -2.12 5.71
N GLU A 236 8.88 -0.78 5.70
CA GLU A 236 8.66 0.05 6.89
C GLU A 236 7.18 0.47 7.05
N ALA A 237 6.30 0.16 6.10
CA ALA A 237 4.89 0.54 6.15
C ALA A 237 4.12 -0.04 7.36
N GLY A 238 4.63 -1.13 7.94
CA GLY A 238 3.98 -1.84 9.05
C GLY A 238 3.24 -3.09 8.60
N GLU A 239 2.61 -3.04 7.43
CA GLU A 239 1.94 -4.17 6.80
C GLU A 239 2.80 -4.78 5.67
N PRO A 240 2.93 -6.12 5.59
CA PRO A 240 3.69 -6.76 4.51
C PRO A 240 2.97 -6.67 3.16
N ASP A 241 3.74 -6.79 2.08
CA ASP A 241 3.24 -6.95 0.70
C ASP A 241 2.27 -5.87 0.22
N VAL A 242 2.43 -4.63 0.72
CA VAL A 242 1.65 -3.49 0.25
C VAL A 242 2.13 -3.02 -1.14
N VAL A 243 1.21 -2.49 -1.93
CA VAL A 243 1.49 -1.91 -3.26
C VAL A 243 1.95 -0.47 -3.13
N ALA A 244 1.31 0.27 -2.23
CA ALA A 244 1.62 1.65 -1.88
C ALA A 244 1.41 1.89 -0.37
N TRP A 245 2.05 2.92 0.14
CA TRP A 245 1.99 3.35 1.52
C TRP A 245 1.80 4.87 1.59
N GLN A 246 0.68 5.30 2.16
CA GLN A 246 0.47 6.69 2.56
C GLN A 246 1.11 6.91 3.93
N TYR A 247 2.27 7.55 3.95
CA TYR A 247 3.06 7.70 5.17
C TYR A 247 2.88 9.06 5.85
N SER A 248 2.13 9.99 5.25
CA SER A 248 1.69 11.21 5.92
C SER A 248 0.35 11.69 5.37
N GLN A 249 -0.49 12.19 6.26
CA GLN A 249 -1.81 12.77 5.96
C GLN A 249 -1.82 14.27 6.24
N SER A 250 -2.61 15.01 5.48
CA SER A 250 -2.85 16.45 5.62
C SER A 250 -4.33 16.72 5.94
N PRO A 251 -4.66 17.27 7.11
CA PRO A 251 -3.76 17.60 8.21
C PRO A 251 -3.29 16.37 9.01
N ARG A 252 -2.12 16.46 9.65
CA ARG A 252 -1.58 15.39 10.49
C ARG A 252 -2.50 15.01 11.64
N ARG A 253 -2.41 13.78 12.11
CA ARG A 253 -3.01 13.28 13.35
C ARG A 253 -2.04 13.47 14.54
N PRO A 254 -2.19 14.52 15.37
CA PRO A 254 -1.17 14.88 16.38
C PRO A 254 -0.85 13.77 17.39
N GLU A 255 -1.83 12.91 17.68
CA GLU A 255 -1.71 11.82 18.67
C GLU A 255 -0.73 10.72 18.22
N ILE A 256 -0.59 10.49 16.92
CA ILE A 256 0.29 9.45 16.36
C ILE A 256 1.54 10.01 15.69
N THR A 257 1.55 11.30 15.33
CA THR A 257 2.69 11.98 14.67
C THR A 257 3.58 12.76 15.65
N LYS A 258 3.56 12.44 16.94
CA LYS A 258 4.29 13.21 17.99
C LYS A 258 5.78 13.38 17.67
N SER A 259 6.46 12.28 17.28
CA SER A 259 7.91 12.27 17.09
C SER A 259 8.37 12.92 15.79
N CYS A 260 7.52 12.99 14.78
CA CYS A 260 7.81 13.66 13.51
C CYS A 260 6.96 14.91 13.24
N GLY A 261 6.21 15.38 14.22
CA GLY A 261 5.29 16.52 14.07
C GLY A 261 5.95 17.82 13.57
N LYS A 262 7.25 17.99 13.81
CA LYS A 262 8.02 19.15 13.33
C LYS A 262 8.26 19.17 11.81
N THR A 263 8.01 18.07 11.12
CA THR A 263 8.13 17.99 9.66
C THR A 263 6.95 18.62 8.94
N TYR A 264 5.82 18.75 9.65
CA TYR A 264 4.59 19.36 9.13
C TYR A 264 4.62 20.89 9.29
N ALA A 265 3.87 21.58 8.44
CA ALA A 265 3.64 23.00 8.60
C ALA A 265 2.86 23.32 9.90
N ALA A 266 2.79 24.59 10.28
CA ALA A 266 2.16 25.02 11.53
C ALA A 266 0.65 24.68 11.60
N ASP A 267 -0.01 24.60 10.44
CA ASP A 267 -1.42 24.20 10.30
C ASP A 267 -1.63 22.67 10.24
N GLY A 268 -0.55 21.89 10.33
CA GLY A 268 -0.57 20.44 10.29
C GLY A 268 -0.52 19.83 8.90
N ASN A 269 -0.42 20.61 7.83
CA ASN A 269 -0.40 20.08 6.47
C ASN A 269 1.02 19.79 5.95
N CYS A 270 1.09 18.85 5.00
CA CYS A 270 2.25 18.64 4.15
C CYS A 270 2.08 19.42 2.85
N TYR A 271 2.97 20.34 2.57
CA TYR A 271 2.91 21.11 1.34
C TYR A 271 3.86 20.54 0.28
N ALA A 272 3.40 20.54 -0.97
CA ALA A 272 4.25 20.20 -2.10
C ALA A 272 5.50 21.11 -2.12
N PRO A 273 6.70 20.54 -2.36
CA PRO A 273 7.94 21.33 -2.39
C PRO A 273 7.84 22.51 -3.38
N GLY A 274 8.04 23.73 -2.88
CA GLY A 274 7.91 24.97 -3.68
C GLY A 274 6.49 25.51 -3.81
N PHE A 275 5.45 24.86 -3.26
CA PHE A 275 4.04 25.25 -3.43
C PHE A 275 3.29 25.34 -2.09
N SER A 276 3.41 26.45 -1.42
CA SER A 276 2.87 26.68 -0.06
C SER A 276 1.33 26.68 0.06
N LYS A 277 0.61 26.49 -1.04
CA LYS A 277 -0.87 26.40 -1.06
C LYS A 277 -1.39 25.02 -1.50
N VAL A 278 -0.49 24.11 -1.84
CA VAL A 278 -0.85 22.75 -2.31
C VAL A 278 -0.43 21.74 -1.25
N PHE A 279 -1.35 21.42 -0.35
CA PHE A 279 -1.12 20.36 0.61
C PHE A 279 -1.44 19.00 -0.02
N LEU A 280 -0.72 17.99 0.41
CA LEU A 280 -0.74 16.64 -0.15
C LEU A 280 -0.70 15.61 0.98
N ASP A 281 -1.26 14.45 0.72
CA ASP A 281 -0.91 13.24 1.42
C ASP A 281 0.25 12.58 0.69
N MET A 282 1.28 12.12 1.43
CA MET A 282 2.53 11.66 0.84
C MET A 282 2.56 10.15 0.73
N ASP A 283 2.87 9.66 -0.47
CA ASP A 283 2.87 8.24 -0.80
C ASP A 283 4.25 7.73 -1.22
N ALA A 284 4.47 6.45 -0.94
CA ALA A 284 5.54 5.66 -1.51
C ALA A 284 4.98 4.41 -2.18
N ALA A 285 5.57 3.95 -3.28
CA ALA A 285 5.15 2.74 -3.96
C ALA A 285 6.34 1.98 -4.56
N LYS A 286 6.18 0.66 -4.79
CA LYS A 286 7.20 -0.18 -5.44
C LYS A 286 7.55 0.29 -6.85
N THR A 287 6.62 0.94 -7.53
CA THR A 287 6.77 1.36 -8.92
C THR A 287 6.27 2.78 -9.12
N SER A 288 6.73 3.42 -10.18
CA SER A 288 6.25 4.74 -10.59
C SER A 288 4.85 4.73 -11.23
N ASP A 289 4.16 3.59 -11.24
CA ASP A 289 2.80 3.41 -11.75
C ASP A 289 2.11 2.31 -10.95
N PRO A 290 1.77 2.56 -9.65
CA PRO A 290 1.35 1.51 -8.72
C PRO A 290 0.07 0.80 -9.12
N SER A 291 -0.85 1.45 -9.81
CA SER A 291 -2.06 0.80 -10.35
C SER A 291 -1.85 0.14 -11.70
N GLY A 292 -0.73 0.39 -12.41
CA GLY A 292 -0.57 -0.04 -13.80
C GLY A 292 -1.52 0.70 -14.74
N GLY A 293 -1.70 2.00 -14.53
CA GLY A 293 -2.70 2.85 -15.21
C GLY A 293 -2.21 3.53 -16.51
N ARG A 294 -0.92 3.43 -16.86
CA ARG A 294 -0.32 4.06 -18.05
C ARG A 294 -0.74 3.42 -19.37
#